data_822347ecc911e7c92b753ff222ccc7e2
#
_entry.id   822347ecc911e7c92b753ff222ccc7e2
#
_cell.length_a   1.000
_cell.length_b   1.000
_cell.length_c   1.000
_cell.angle_alpha   90.00
_cell.angle_beta   90.00
_cell.angle_gamma   90.00
#
_symmetry.space_group_name_H-M   'P 1'
#
loop_
_entity.id
_entity.type
_entity.pdbx_description
1 polymer ?
#
loop_
_entity_poly.entity_id
_entity_poly.type
_entity_poly.pdbx_seq_one_letter_code
_entity_poly.pdbx_strand_id
1 'polypeptide(L)'
;MITGAGHSCEHVSLYCEDLNILISGDQILPRISSNISLWYTEPDGDPLRHYFESLEKFRPLPEDALALPSHDYPFRGIHARLDDLRRHHQVRLDAALEMCAEPRTATEVIPALFDREIGVFEFSFAIGETMAHLNYLVSDGTLERHSGDDGVIRYRRTG
;
A
#
# COMPACT_ATOMS: atom_id res chain seq x y z
N MET A 1 3.99 -21.68 -5.14
CA MET A 1 3.55 -20.46 -5.83
C MET A 1 2.57 -19.75 -4.92
N ILE A 2 2.77 -18.45 -4.68
CA ILE A 2 1.93 -17.59 -3.83
C ILE A 2 1.44 -16.45 -4.70
N THR A 3 0.13 -16.31 -4.87
CA THR A 3 -0.48 -15.22 -5.61
C THR A 3 -0.85 -14.09 -4.66
N GLY A 4 -0.52 -12.87 -5.03
CA GLY A 4 -0.82 -11.65 -4.28
C GLY A 4 -1.46 -10.60 -5.18
N ALA A 5 -1.81 -9.46 -4.58
CA ALA A 5 -2.31 -8.28 -5.27
C ALA A 5 -1.94 -7.02 -4.47
N GLY A 6 -2.32 -5.87 -4.97
CA GLY A 6 -2.08 -4.56 -4.35
C GLY A 6 -1.09 -3.73 -5.15
N HIS A 7 0.15 -4.19 -5.30
CA HIS A 7 1.13 -3.55 -6.20
C HIS A 7 0.71 -3.68 -7.67
N SER A 8 0.18 -4.84 -8.03
CA SER A 8 -0.46 -5.12 -9.31
C SER A 8 -1.76 -5.89 -9.06
N CYS A 9 -2.64 -5.97 -10.06
CA CYS A 9 -3.90 -6.73 -9.94
C CYS A 9 -3.65 -8.20 -9.59
N GLU A 10 -2.57 -8.78 -10.16
CA GLU A 10 -2.08 -10.12 -9.85
C GLU A 10 -0.55 -10.09 -9.79
N HIS A 11 -0.01 -10.57 -8.69
CA HIS A 11 1.43 -10.75 -8.49
C HIS A 11 1.71 -12.21 -8.12
N VAL A 12 2.77 -12.79 -8.68
CA VAL A 12 3.18 -14.17 -8.37
C VAL A 12 4.54 -14.17 -7.73
N SER A 13 4.63 -14.73 -6.53
CA SER A 13 5.88 -15.06 -5.86
C SER A 13 6.12 -16.56 -5.89
N LEU A 14 7.38 -16.97 -5.96
CA LEU A 14 7.76 -18.38 -6.05
C LEU A 14 8.57 -18.77 -4.82
N TYR A 15 8.14 -19.80 -4.11
CA TYR A 15 8.88 -20.38 -2.98
C TYR A 15 9.35 -21.78 -3.34
N CYS A 16 10.64 -22.04 -3.12
CA CYS A 16 11.26 -23.35 -3.22
C CYS A 16 11.60 -23.86 -1.81
N GLU A 17 10.91 -24.90 -1.38
CA GLU A 17 11.06 -25.46 -0.04
C GLU A 17 12.44 -26.10 0.15
N ASP A 18 12.92 -26.86 -0.83
CA ASP A 18 14.21 -27.56 -0.76
C ASP A 18 15.40 -26.58 -0.59
N LEU A 19 15.30 -25.40 -1.17
CA LEU A 19 16.35 -24.38 -1.11
C LEU A 19 16.08 -23.33 -0.03
N ASN A 20 14.89 -23.32 0.55
CA ASN A 20 14.40 -22.26 1.45
C ASN A 20 14.58 -20.86 0.84
N ILE A 21 14.20 -20.71 -0.44
CA ILE A 21 14.32 -19.48 -1.21
C ILE A 21 12.94 -18.99 -1.67
N LEU A 22 12.67 -17.71 -1.45
CA LEU A 22 11.49 -17.00 -1.93
C LEU A 22 11.89 -15.95 -2.98
N ILE A 23 11.41 -16.08 -4.22
CA ILE A 23 11.43 -14.99 -5.18
C ILE A 23 10.19 -14.14 -4.89
N SER A 24 10.39 -13.01 -4.21
CA SER A 24 9.29 -12.15 -3.74
C SER A 24 8.84 -11.12 -4.77
N GLY A 25 9.66 -10.84 -5.78
CA GLY A 25 9.38 -9.78 -6.75
C GLY A 25 9.18 -8.43 -6.06
N ASP A 26 8.21 -7.67 -6.53
CA ASP A 26 7.81 -6.39 -5.93
C ASP A 26 6.82 -6.54 -4.76
N GLN A 27 6.36 -7.74 -4.45
CA GLN A 27 5.41 -7.93 -3.35
C GLN A 27 6.03 -7.65 -1.99
N ILE A 28 7.31 -8.01 -1.80
CA ILE A 28 8.03 -7.76 -0.55
C ILE A 28 9.45 -7.28 -0.90
N LEU A 29 9.71 -6.01 -0.63
CA LEU A 29 11.00 -5.36 -0.82
C LEU A 29 11.69 -5.12 0.54
N PRO A 30 13.04 -5.17 0.63
CA PRO A 30 13.73 -5.15 1.93
C PRO A 30 13.76 -3.79 2.63
N ARG A 31 13.72 -2.69 1.88
CA ARG A 31 13.94 -1.33 2.42
C ARG A 31 12.78 -0.38 2.15
N ILE A 32 12.32 -0.34 0.91
CA ILE A 32 11.21 0.50 0.48
C ILE A 32 9.90 -0.30 0.51
N SER A 33 8.77 0.37 0.60
CA SER A 33 7.47 -0.24 0.31
C SER A 33 7.25 -0.30 -1.19
N SER A 34 6.56 -1.33 -1.65
CA SER A 34 6.03 -1.36 -3.01
C SER A 34 5.04 -0.21 -3.19
N ASN A 35 5.00 0.38 -4.36
CA ASN A 35 3.98 1.37 -4.67
C ASN A 35 2.62 0.67 -4.77
N ILE A 36 1.68 1.07 -3.93
CA ILE A 36 0.29 0.57 -3.91
C ILE A 36 -0.60 1.69 -4.38
N SER A 37 -0.89 1.73 -5.68
CA SER A 37 -1.64 2.81 -6.31
C SER A 37 -3.06 2.41 -6.67
N LEU A 38 -4.00 3.31 -6.43
CA LEU A 38 -5.32 3.26 -7.05
C LEU A 38 -5.22 3.83 -8.47
N TRP A 39 -5.66 3.05 -9.44
CA TRP A 39 -5.66 3.45 -10.84
C TRP A 39 -7.02 4.04 -11.25
N TYR A 40 -6.99 4.99 -12.16
CA TYR A 40 -8.20 5.66 -12.67
C TYR A 40 -9.20 4.69 -13.36
N THR A 41 -8.73 3.52 -13.77
CA THR A 41 -9.55 2.46 -14.37
C THR A 41 -10.40 1.73 -13.33
N GLU A 42 -10.04 1.79 -12.05
CA GLU A 42 -10.71 1.12 -10.94
C GLU A 42 -10.91 2.08 -9.75
N PRO A 43 -11.70 3.16 -9.92
CA PRO A 43 -11.78 4.25 -8.94
C PRO A 43 -12.36 3.82 -7.57
N ASP A 44 -13.05 2.71 -7.52
CA ASP A 44 -13.63 2.13 -6.30
C ASP A 44 -12.84 0.92 -5.77
N GLY A 45 -11.65 0.66 -6.35
CA GLY A 45 -10.76 -0.43 -5.92
C GLY A 45 -10.18 -0.19 -4.52
N ASP A 46 -9.77 -1.29 -3.87
CA ASP A 46 -9.09 -1.26 -2.57
C ASP A 46 -7.75 -2.02 -2.64
N PRO A 47 -6.77 -1.49 -3.41
CA PRO A 47 -5.49 -2.18 -3.60
C PRO A 47 -4.70 -2.32 -2.31
N LEU A 48 -4.86 -1.42 -1.33
CA LEU A 48 -4.16 -1.51 -0.06
C LEU A 48 -4.70 -2.66 0.80
N ARG A 49 -6.00 -2.91 0.80
CA ARG A 49 -6.60 -4.09 1.45
C ARG A 49 -6.09 -5.37 0.82
N HIS A 50 -6.09 -5.46 -0.50
CA HIS A 50 -5.57 -6.61 -1.22
C HIS A 50 -4.08 -6.84 -0.93
N TYR A 51 -3.30 -5.76 -0.77
CA TYR A 51 -1.89 -5.86 -0.37
C TYR A 51 -1.74 -6.45 1.02
N PHE A 52 -2.48 -5.96 2.01
CA PHE A 52 -2.45 -6.49 3.37
C PHE A 52 -2.85 -7.97 3.45
N GLU A 53 -3.92 -8.35 2.74
CA GLU A 53 -4.34 -9.75 2.64
C GLU A 53 -3.26 -10.61 1.97
N SER A 54 -2.56 -10.07 0.98
CA SER A 54 -1.46 -10.75 0.30
C SER A 54 -0.26 -10.95 1.22
N LEU A 55 0.11 -9.98 2.05
CA LEU A 55 1.21 -10.11 3.00
C LEU A 55 1.00 -11.29 3.97
N GLU A 56 -0.24 -11.54 4.41
CA GLU A 56 -0.55 -12.64 5.32
C GLU A 56 -0.30 -14.03 4.70
N LYS A 57 -0.34 -14.14 3.36
CA LYS A 57 -0.06 -15.40 2.66
C LYS A 57 1.40 -15.85 2.79
N PHE A 58 2.30 -14.94 3.18
CA PHE A 58 3.72 -15.22 3.38
C PHE A 58 4.06 -15.61 4.83
N ARG A 59 3.15 -15.41 5.79
CA ARG A 59 3.34 -15.79 7.20
C ARG A 59 3.66 -17.27 7.43
N PRO A 60 3.11 -18.22 6.66
CA PRO A 60 3.45 -19.64 6.82
C PRO A 60 4.86 -20.01 6.38
N LEU A 61 5.58 -19.15 5.65
CA LEU A 61 6.95 -19.43 5.22
C LEU A 61 7.92 -19.39 6.41
N PRO A 62 9.04 -20.14 6.36
CA PRO A 62 10.08 -20.05 7.38
C PRO A 62 10.65 -18.63 7.49
N GLU A 63 10.86 -18.14 8.70
CA GLU A 63 11.39 -16.78 8.95
C GLU A 63 12.78 -16.59 8.33
N ASP A 64 13.58 -17.64 8.28
CA ASP A 64 14.93 -17.65 7.72
C ASP A 64 14.96 -17.89 6.20
N ALA A 65 13.80 -17.95 5.52
CA ALA A 65 13.77 -18.02 4.07
C ALA A 65 14.56 -16.86 3.45
N LEU A 66 15.40 -17.17 2.44
CA LEU A 66 16.11 -16.14 1.69
C LEU A 66 15.19 -15.52 0.67
N ALA A 67 14.78 -14.28 0.89
CA ALA A 67 13.97 -13.54 -0.06
C ALA A 67 14.83 -12.89 -1.14
N LEU A 68 14.42 -13.05 -2.40
CA LEU A 68 15.01 -12.46 -3.60
C LEU A 68 14.00 -11.45 -4.16
N PRO A 69 14.14 -10.15 -3.85
CA PRO A 69 13.24 -9.09 -4.32
C PRO A 69 13.64 -8.61 -5.72
N SER A 70 12.77 -7.83 -6.37
CA SER A 70 13.05 -7.16 -7.65
C SER A 70 14.01 -5.98 -7.50
N HIS A 71 14.04 -5.37 -6.32
CA HIS A 71 14.85 -4.19 -6.01
C HIS A 71 15.65 -4.41 -4.73
N ASP A 72 16.81 -3.73 -4.62
CA ASP A 72 17.77 -3.85 -3.53
C ASP A 72 18.45 -5.24 -3.46
N TYR A 73 18.68 -5.74 -2.25
CA TYR A 73 19.48 -6.93 -2.00
C TYR A 73 18.63 -8.08 -1.46
N PRO A 74 19.04 -9.34 -1.70
CA PRO A 74 18.47 -10.49 -0.99
C PRO A 74 18.54 -10.30 0.52
N PHE A 75 17.50 -10.76 1.23
CA PHE A 75 17.41 -10.58 2.68
C PHE A 75 16.76 -11.78 3.37
N ARG A 76 16.91 -11.84 4.69
CA ARG A 76 16.23 -12.79 5.59
C ARG A 76 15.43 -12.02 6.63
N GLY A 77 14.60 -12.71 7.39
CA GLY A 77 13.71 -12.09 8.37
C GLY A 77 12.42 -11.58 7.75
N ILE A 78 11.82 -12.42 6.93
CA ILE A 78 10.59 -12.08 6.19
C ILE A 78 9.46 -11.63 7.11
N HIS A 79 9.27 -12.28 8.28
CA HIS A 79 8.17 -11.95 9.20
C HIS A 79 8.32 -10.52 9.76
N ALA A 80 9.53 -10.17 10.22
CA ALA A 80 9.80 -8.81 10.68
C ALA A 80 9.55 -7.79 9.56
N ARG A 81 9.89 -8.13 8.31
CA ARG A 81 9.65 -7.26 7.18
C ARG A 81 8.16 -7.10 6.85
N LEU A 82 7.36 -8.16 6.94
CA LEU A 82 5.91 -8.08 6.79
C LEU A 82 5.30 -7.13 7.82
N ASP A 83 5.77 -7.20 9.08
CA ASP A 83 5.31 -6.30 10.14
C ASP A 83 5.71 -4.84 9.88
N ASP A 84 6.93 -4.60 9.38
CA ASP A 84 7.39 -3.27 9.01
C ASP A 84 6.58 -2.66 7.88
N LEU A 85 6.27 -3.44 6.84
CA LEU A 85 5.43 -2.98 5.72
C LEU A 85 4.02 -2.63 6.19
N ARG A 86 3.42 -3.46 7.04
CA ARG A 86 2.09 -3.17 7.62
C ARG A 86 2.13 -1.90 8.48
N ARG A 87 3.13 -1.75 9.32
CA ARG A 87 3.31 -0.56 10.18
C ARG A 87 3.51 0.70 9.34
N HIS A 88 4.30 0.62 8.29
CA HIS A 88 4.53 1.72 7.36
C HIS A 88 3.24 2.28 6.77
N HIS A 89 2.37 1.40 6.26
CA HIS A 89 1.08 1.83 5.75
C HIS A 89 0.12 2.28 6.86
N GLN A 90 0.17 1.67 8.05
CA GLN A 90 -0.67 2.10 9.17
C GLN A 90 -0.38 3.54 9.59
N VAL A 91 0.90 3.94 9.68
CA VAL A 91 1.29 5.32 9.98
C VAL A 91 0.71 6.29 8.94
N ARG A 92 0.70 5.93 7.67
CA ARG A 92 0.12 6.74 6.60
C ARG A 92 -1.41 6.80 6.66
N LEU A 93 -2.07 5.69 7.02
CA LEU A 93 -3.52 5.64 7.24
C LEU A 93 -3.92 6.57 8.40
N ASP A 94 -3.18 6.53 9.51
CA ASP A 94 -3.45 7.38 10.67
C ASP A 94 -3.27 8.87 10.31
N ALA A 95 -2.22 9.22 9.57
CA ALA A 95 -1.97 10.59 9.10
C ALA A 95 -3.05 11.07 8.12
N ALA A 96 -3.48 10.22 7.18
CA ALA A 96 -4.57 10.54 6.25
C ALA A 96 -5.89 10.78 7.00
N LEU A 97 -6.20 9.93 7.98
CA LEU A 97 -7.41 10.05 8.80
C LEU A 97 -7.40 11.36 9.62
N GLU A 98 -6.25 11.74 10.17
CA GLU A 98 -6.10 13.00 10.90
C GLU A 98 -6.30 14.22 9.98
N MET A 99 -5.71 14.22 8.79
CA MET A 99 -5.89 15.28 7.80
C MET A 99 -7.35 15.43 7.36
N CYS A 100 -8.12 14.34 7.33
CA CYS A 100 -9.51 14.30 6.93
C CYS A 100 -10.49 14.59 8.08
N ALA A 101 -10.04 15.15 9.22
CA ALA A 101 -10.92 15.72 10.25
C ALA A 101 -11.87 16.79 9.65
N GLU A 102 -11.38 17.56 8.68
CA GLU A 102 -12.17 18.43 7.81
C GLU A 102 -12.15 17.88 6.37
N PRO A 103 -13.15 18.22 5.51
CA PRO A 103 -13.18 17.74 4.13
C PRO A 103 -11.90 18.09 3.36
N ARG A 104 -11.23 17.09 2.78
CA ARG A 104 -9.99 17.23 2.02
C ARG A 104 -10.05 16.50 0.68
N THR A 105 -9.43 17.09 -0.32
CA THR A 105 -9.15 16.42 -1.59
C THR A 105 -7.96 15.48 -1.44
N ALA A 106 -7.82 14.48 -2.30
CA ALA A 106 -6.66 13.58 -2.26
C ALA A 106 -5.33 14.34 -2.42
N THR A 107 -5.28 15.40 -3.21
CA THR A 107 -4.07 16.22 -3.39
C THR A 107 -3.66 16.98 -2.13
N GLU A 108 -4.62 17.43 -1.32
CA GLU A 108 -4.35 18.09 -0.03
C GLU A 108 -3.82 17.11 1.02
N VAL A 109 -4.08 15.82 0.87
CA VAL A 109 -3.62 14.76 1.80
C VAL A 109 -2.21 14.28 1.48
N ILE A 110 -1.71 14.44 0.23
CA ILE A 110 -0.35 14.00 -0.17
C ILE A 110 0.73 14.40 0.85
N PRO A 111 0.81 15.66 1.35
CA PRO A 111 1.88 16.06 2.28
C PRO A 111 1.85 15.33 3.63
N ALA A 112 0.73 14.72 4.01
CA ALA A 112 0.65 13.93 5.23
C ALA A 112 1.27 12.52 5.07
N LEU A 113 1.31 12.00 3.84
CA LEU A 113 1.85 10.67 3.56
C LEU A 113 3.34 10.69 3.17
N PHE A 114 3.83 11.84 2.71
CA PHE A 114 5.19 11.97 2.17
C PHE A 114 5.91 13.16 2.78
N ASP A 115 6.99 12.90 3.56
CA ASP A 115 7.76 13.91 4.28
C ASP A 115 8.74 14.68 3.37
N ARG A 116 8.55 14.67 2.05
CA ARG A 116 9.44 15.32 1.08
C ARG A 116 8.64 16.01 -0.02
N GLU A 117 9.27 16.95 -0.69
CA GLU A 117 8.69 17.52 -1.91
C GLU A 117 8.54 16.43 -2.97
N ILE A 118 7.36 16.38 -3.57
CA ILE A 118 7.03 15.45 -4.65
C ILE A 118 7.29 16.13 -5.99
N GLY A 119 8.22 15.59 -6.75
CA GLY A 119 8.52 16.06 -8.11
C GLY A 119 7.40 15.73 -9.09
N VAL A 120 7.38 16.43 -10.22
CA VAL A 120 6.33 16.28 -11.26
C VAL A 120 6.18 14.83 -11.73
N PHE A 121 7.30 14.12 -11.91
CA PHE A 121 7.28 12.72 -12.35
C PHE A 121 6.80 11.75 -11.27
N GLU A 122 6.97 12.09 -10.00
CA GLU A 122 6.58 11.28 -8.87
C GLU A 122 5.12 11.52 -8.46
N PHE A 123 4.53 12.62 -8.93
CA PHE A 123 3.19 13.03 -8.54
C PHE A 123 2.12 11.97 -8.85
N SER A 124 2.23 11.30 -10.00
CA SER A 124 1.29 10.23 -10.38
C SER A 124 1.32 9.04 -9.42
N PHE A 125 2.50 8.68 -8.91
CA PHE A 125 2.65 7.65 -7.91
C PHE A 125 2.13 8.10 -6.54
N ALA A 126 2.47 9.33 -6.14
CA ALA A 126 2.05 9.88 -4.85
C ALA A 126 0.53 10.03 -4.77
N ILE A 127 -0.14 10.55 -5.82
CA ILE A 127 -1.59 10.68 -5.83
C ILE A 127 -2.27 9.30 -5.85
N GLY A 128 -1.77 8.34 -6.64
CA GLY A 128 -2.31 6.99 -6.70
C GLY A 128 -2.20 6.28 -5.35
N GLU A 129 -1.07 6.40 -4.67
CA GLU A 129 -0.86 5.82 -3.34
C GLU A 129 -1.72 6.51 -2.28
N THR A 130 -1.86 7.84 -2.33
CA THR A 130 -2.75 8.58 -1.43
C THR A 130 -4.20 8.14 -1.61
N MET A 131 -4.67 8.00 -2.85
CA MET A 131 -6.02 7.52 -3.14
C MET A 131 -6.25 6.08 -2.66
N ALA A 132 -5.23 5.21 -2.75
CA ALA A 132 -5.31 3.85 -2.21
C ALA A 132 -5.52 3.84 -0.69
N HIS A 133 -4.81 4.71 0.05
CA HIS A 133 -5.01 4.84 1.50
C HIS A 133 -6.38 5.44 1.85
N LEU A 134 -6.83 6.46 1.10
CA LEU A 134 -8.15 7.06 1.32
C LEU A 134 -9.28 6.06 1.01
N ASN A 135 -9.18 5.29 -0.08
CA ASN A 135 -10.18 4.27 -0.40
C ASN A 135 -10.21 3.15 0.64
N TYR A 136 -9.05 2.74 1.16
CA TYR A 136 -9.00 1.79 2.28
C TYR A 136 -9.82 2.29 3.48
N LEU A 137 -9.64 3.55 3.89
CA LEU A 137 -10.36 4.16 5.01
C LEU A 137 -11.86 4.34 4.71
N VAL A 138 -12.23 4.58 3.44
CA VAL A 138 -13.64 4.62 3.04
C VAL A 138 -14.28 3.23 3.12
N SER A 139 -13.58 2.20 2.62
CA SER A 139 -14.10 0.82 2.67
C SER A 139 -14.16 0.25 4.09
N ASP A 140 -13.32 0.78 4.99
CA ASP A 140 -13.34 0.46 6.43
C ASP A 140 -14.43 1.26 7.20
N GLY A 141 -15.06 2.25 6.56
CA GLY A 141 -16.12 3.07 7.14
C GLY A 141 -15.62 4.20 8.05
N THR A 142 -14.31 4.43 8.14
CA THR A 142 -13.72 5.51 8.94
C THR A 142 -13.68 6.87 8.22
N LEU A 143 -13.72 6.85 6.89
CA LEU A 143 -13.94 8.02 6.05
C LEU A 143 -15.21 7.89 5.23
N GLU A 144 -15.82 9.01 4.91
CA GLU A 144 -16.81 9.15 3.85
C GLU A 144 -16.23 9.92 2.68
N ARG A 145 -16.69 9.56 1.47
CA ARG A 145 -16.32 10.23 0.21
C ARG A 145 -17.56 10.88 -0.39
N HIS A 146 -17.48 12.14 -0.73
CA HIS A 146 -18.58 12.87 -1.37
C HIS A 146 -18.07 13.78 -2.48
N SER A 147 -18.88 14.01 -3.50
CA SER A 147 -18.62 15.01 -4.53
C SER A 147 -19.23 16.34 -4.09
N GLY A 148 -18.43 17.41 -4.14
CA GLY A 148 -18.93 18.76 -3.95
C GLY A 148 -19.71 19.24 -5.17
N ASP A 149 -20.38 20.39 -5.03
CA ASP A 149 -21.10 21.08 -6.14
C ASP A 149 -20.16 21.47 -7.29
N ASP A 150 -18.88 21.59 -7.01
CA ASP A 150 -17.80 21.85 -7.96
C ASP A 150 -17.31 20.57 -8.69
N GLY A 151 -17.93 19.41 -8.42
CA GLY A 151 -17.54 18.11 -8.97
C GLY A 151 -16.26 17.53 -8.38
N VAL A 152 -15.67 18.18 -7.37
CA VAL A 152 -14.43 17.71 -6.74
C VAL A 152 -14.75 16.73 -5.63
N ILE A 153 -14.06 15.58 -5.64
CA ILE A 153 -14.18 14.56 -4.58
C ILE A 153 -13.40 14.99 -3.36
N ARG A 154 -14.06 14.93 -2.20
CA ARG A 154 -13.48 15.18 -0.88
C ARG A 154 -13.74 14.02 0.06
N TYR A 155 -12.81 13.83 0.96
CA TYR A 155 -12.85 12.80 2.00
C TYR A 155 -12.97 13.49 3.36
N ARG A 156 -13.81 12.94 4.23
CA ARG A 156 -14.01 13.43 5.59
C ARG A 156 -14.16 12.28 6.56
N ARG A 157 -13.65 12.45 7.77
CA ARG A 157 -13.83 11.48 8.86
C ARG A 157 -15.31 11.33 9.20
N THR A 158 -15.75 10.08 9.32
CA THR A 158 -17.07 9.74 9.84
C THR A 158 -17.15 10.12 11.34
N GLY A 159 -18.26 10.68 11.77
CA GLY A 159 -18.48 11.14 13.15
C GLY A 159 -18.59 10.00 14.17
#